data_5525b0bd896085c0b9b296435123946f
#
_entry.id   5525b0bd896085c0b9b296435123946f
#
_cell.length_a   1.000
_cell.length_b   1.000
_cell.length_c   1.000
_cell.angle_alpha   90.00
_cell.angle_beta   90.00
_cell.angle_gamma   90.00
#
_symmetry.space_group_name_H-M   'P 1'
#
loop_
_entity.id
_entity.type
_entity.pdbx_description
1 polymer ?
#
loop_
_entity_poly.entity_id
_entity_poly.type
_entity_poly.pdbx_seq_one_letter_code
_entity_poly.pdbx_strand_id
1 'polypeptide(L)'
;VPPGEPGEVLVHAEHMVTAYLNKPEETARHFINIDGKTWYRTGDIFRIDENGWAFFVDRAVDLIKHKGYRVAATKVEGVLYKHEAVHECCVVGIPDEKVGEKIKAFVVLKASAKGVTEDDLIKWCQESLASYEIPNLVEFRMELPKSPVGKILRRKLRDEERQKLG
;
A
#
# COMPACT_ATOMS: atom_id res chain seq x y z
N VAL A 1 -16.93 -3.04 10.87
CA VAL A 1 -16.91 -4.16 9.90
C VAL A 1 -17.00 -5.48 10.65
N PRO A 2 -17.56 -6.53 10.06
CA PRO A 2 -17.60 -7.86 10.66
C PRO A 2 -16.18 -8.45 10.89
N PRO A 3 -16.01 -9.38 11.84
CA PRO A 3 -14.77 -10.13 11.99
C PRO A 3 -14.36 -10.79 10.67
N GLY A 4 -13.06 -10.74 10.36
CA GLY A 4 -12.50 -11.25 9.11
C GLY A 4 -12.49 -10.27 7.93
N GLU A 5 -13.25 -9.18 7.98
CA GLU A 5 -13.24 -8.15 6.94
C GLU A 5 -12.26 -7.01 7.25
N PRO A 6 -11.58 -6.46 6.23
CA PRO A 6 -10.71 -5.31 6.41
C PRO A 6 -11.48 -4.03 6.71
N GLY A 7 -11.05 -3.26 7.72
CA GLY A 7 -11.63 -1.97 8.08
C GLY A 7 -10.58 -0.97 8.53
N GLU A 8 -10.89 0.33 8.39
CA GLU A 8 -10.03 1.39 8.92
C GLU A 8 -10.11 1.44 10.44
N VAL A 9 -8.96 1.50 11.09
CA VAL A 9 -8.89 1.65 12.55
C VAL A 9 -9.21 3.09 12.94
N LEU A 10 -10.18 3.23 13.83
CA LEU A 10 -10.49 4.49 14.49
C LEU A 10 -10.03 4.41 15.93
N VAL A 11 -9.44 5.50 16.44
CA VAL A 11 -8.95 5.58 17.81
C VAL A 11 -9.71 6.68 18.56
N HIS A 12 -10.14 6.38 19.77
CA HIS A 12 -10.69 7.33 20.70
C HIS A 12 -10.01 7.15 22.07
N ALA A 13 -9.59 8.25 22.67
CA ALA A 13 -9.06 8.27 24.02
C ALA A 13 -9.43 9.59 24.71
N GLU A 14 -9.59 9.57 26.03
CA GLU A 14 -10.00 10.73 26.83
C GLU A 14 -9.04 11.92 26.69
N HIS A 15 -7.73 11.64 26.60
CA HIS A 15 -6.67 12.65 26.52
C HIS A 15 -6.05 12.77 25.12
N MET A 16 -6.80 12.38 24.07
CA MET A 16 -6.34 12.49 22.70
C MET A 16 -6.39 13.94 22.21
N VAL A 17 -5.41 14.34 21.37
CA VAL A 17 -5.49 15.59 20.62
C VAL A 17 -6.76 15.59 19.75
N THR A 18 -7.36 16.76 19.56
CA THR A 18 -8.63 16.90 18.81
C THR A 18 -8.49 17.64 17.49
N ALA A 19 -7.30 18.20 17.22
CA ALA A 19 -7.05 18.98 16.01
C ALA A 19 -5.56 19.09 15.68
N TYR A 20 -5.26 19.36 14.42
CA TYR A 20 -3.95 19.82 13.98
C TYR A 20 -3.86 21.35 14.07
N LEU A 21 -2.76 21.86 14.60
CA LEU A 21 -2.55 23.30 14.76
C LEU A 21 -2.55 24.00 13.38
N ASN A 22 -3.41 25.01 13.22
CA ASN A 22 -3.54 25.82 12.00
C ASN A 22 -3.83 25.02 10.72
N LYS A 23 -4.46 23.82 10.82
CA LYS A 23 -4.79 22.96 9.68
C LYS A 23 -6.24 22.47 9.77
N PRO A 24 -7.24 23.34 9.56
CA PRO A 24 -8.64 22.96 9.74
C PRO A 24 -9.10 21.89 8.75
N GLU A 25 -8.68 21.94 7.49
CA GLU A 25 -9.04 20.93 6.49
C GLU A 25 -8.47 19.55 6.81
N GLU A 26 -7.21 19.48 7.25
CA GLU A 26 -6.57 18.24 7.64
C GLU A 26 -7.19 17.69 8.93
N THR A 27 -7.55 18.57 9.87
CA THR A 27 -8.30 18.22 11.05
C THR A 27 -9.64 17.57 10.70
N ALA A 28 -10.41 18.19 9.82
CA ALA A 28 -11.72 17.66 9.40
C ALA A 28 -11.63 16.30 8.68
N ARG A 29 -10.51 16.00 8.02
CA ARG A 29 -10.28 14.70 7.37
C ARG A 29 -9.97 13.58 8.35
N HIS A 30 -9.27 13.90 9.45
CA HIS A 30 -8.77 12.90 10.39
C HIS A 30 -9.58 12.79 11.68
N PHE A 31 -10.25 13.85 12.11
CA PHE A 31 -11.07 13.81 13.32
C PHE A 31 -12.56 13.84 12.95
N ILE A 32 -13.26 12.79 13.32
CA ILE A 32 -14.70 12.63 13.04
C ILE A 32 -15.46 12.49 14.36
N ASN A 33 -16.72 12.93 14.36
CA ASN A 33 -17.60 12.74 15.51
C ASN A 33 -18.52 11.53 15.27
N ILE A 34 -18.51 10.60 16.21
CA ILE A 34 -19.43 9.46 16.23
C ILE A 34 -20.04 9.38 17.63
N ASP A 35 -21.36 9.46 17.74
CA ASP A 35 -22.11 9.39 18.99
C ASP A 35 -21.61 10.38 20.07
N GLY A 36 -21.28 11.62 19.66
CA GLY A 36 -20.81 12.68 20.53
C GLY A 36 -19.36 12.55 20.97
N LYS A 37 -18.61 11.56 20.49
CA LYS A 37 -17.20 11.34 20.77
C LYS A 37 -16.35 11.65 19.55
N THR A 38 -15.20 12.30 19.77
CA THR A 38 -14.21 12.53 18.72
C THR A 38 -13.37 11.28 18.51
N TRP A 39 -13.28 10.81 17.27
CA TRP A 39 -12.47 9.69 16.85
C TRP A 39 -11.41 10.15 15.85
N TYR A 40 -10.21 9.60 15.98
CA TYR A 40 -9.12 9.82 15.04
C TYR A 40 -9.05 8.70 14.01
N ARG A 41 -9.06 9.06 12.75
CA ARG A 41 -8.85 8.17 11.61
C ARG A 41 -7.37 7.94 11.41
N THR A 42 -6.90 6.73 11.63
CA THR A 42 -5.46 6.39 11.51
C THR A 42 -5.00 6.30 10.07
N GLY A 43 -5.93 5.99 9.15
CA GLY A 43 -5.62 5.64 7.77
C GLY A 43 -5.01 4.24 7.63
N ASP A 44 -4.92 3.48 8.71
CA ASP A 44 -4.41 2.11 8.69
C ASP A 44 -5.58 1.12 8.62
N ILE A 45 -5.47 0.15 7.72
CA ILE A 45 -6.48 -0.90 7.53
C ILE A 45 -6.03 -2.16 8.26
N PHE A 46 -6.90 -2.67 9.10
CA PHE A 46 -6.70 -3.91 9.83
C PHE A 46 -7.83 -4.90 9.55
N ARG A 47 -7.54 -6.16 9.75
CA ARG A 47 -8.50 -7.24 9.84
C ARG A 47 -8.45 -7.83 11.25
N ILE A 48 -9.59 -7.98 11.90
CA ILE A 48 -9.69 -8.59 13.22
C ILE A 48 -10.25 -10.00 13.04
N ASP A 49 -9.59 -11.02 13.58
CA ASP A 49 -10.09 -12.39 13.54
C ASP A 49 -11.15 -12.66 14.63
N GLU A 50 -11.70 -13.88 14.64
CA GLU A 50 -12.74 -14.29 15.60
C GLU A 50 -12.23 -14.32 17.06
N ASN A 51 -10.91 -14.36 17.26
CA ASN A 51 -10.28 -14.34 18.59
C ASN A 51 -9.93 -12.91 19.04
N GLY A 52 -10.23 -11.89 18.23
CA GLY A 52 -9.93 -10.49 18.51
C GLY A 52 -8.51 -10.05 18.16
N TRP A 53 -7.71 -10.87 17.49
CA TRP A 53 -6.38 -10.47 17.03
C TRP A 53 -6.48 -9.54 15.82
N ALA A 54 -5.78 -8.42 15.90
CA ALA A 54 -5.72 -7.43 14.84
C ALA A 54 -4.49 -7.65 13.95
N PHE A 55 -4.73 -7.82 12.64
CA PHE A 55 -3.69 -8.01 11.63
C PHE A 55 -3.68 -6.79 10.73
N PHE A 56 -2.53 -6.14 10.62
CA PHE A 56 -2.32 -5.04 9.68
C PHE A 56 -2.43 -5.55 8.24
N VAL A 57 -3.23 -4.87 7.43
CA VAL A 57 -3.42 -5.20 6.01
C VAL A 57 -2.62 -4.25 5.14
N ASP A 58 -2.92 -2.95 5.22
CA ASP A 58 -2.21 -1.89 4.49
C ASP A 58 -2.65 -0.51 5.00
N ARG A 59 -2.11 0.55 4.42
CA ARG A 59 -2.66 1.89 4.57
C ARG A 59 -3.78 2.14 3.57
N ALA A 60 -4.80 2.88 3.98
CA ALA A 60 -5.94 3.20 3.11
C ALA A 60 -5.52 3.88 1.80
N VAL A 61 -4.47 4.72 1.86
CA VAL A 61 -3.90 5.42 0.69
C VAL A 61 -3.05 4.54 -0.22
N ASP A 62 -2.65 3.36 0.25
CA ASP A 62 -1.77 2.42 -0.47
C ASP A 62 -2.54 1.20 -1.00
N LEU A 63 -3.84 1.09 -0.67
CA LEU A 63 -4.73 0.11 -1.29
C LEU A 63 -4.96 0.46 -2.77
N ILE A 64 -4.62 -0.46 -3.64
CA ILE A 64 -4.73 -0.31 -5.10
C ILE A 64 -6.12 -0.77 -5.55
N LYS A 65 -6.83 0.09 -6.28
CA LYS A 65 -8.19 -0.19 -6.79
C LYS A 65 -8.11 -0.82 -8.17
N HIS A 66 -7.87 -2.14 -8.23
CA HIS A 66 -7.70 -2.87 -9.48
C HIS A 66 -8.91 -3.74 -9.80
N LYS A 67 -9.57 -3.53 -10.94
CA LYS A 67 -10.73 -4.33 -11.41
C LYS A 67 -11.84 -4.47 -10.36
N GLY A 68 -12.11 -3.41 -9.58
CA GLY A 68 -13.11 -3.43 -8.50
C GLY A 68 -12.62 -4.03 -7.17
N TYR A 69 -11.45 -4.65 -7.15
CA TYR A 69 -10.83 -5.17 -5.93
C TYR A 69 -9.97 -4.12 -5.24
N ARG A 70 -9.77 -4.28 -3.92
CA ARG A 70 -8.81 -3.51 -3.13
C ARG A 70 -7.61 -4.39 -2.86
N VAL A 71 -6.53 -4.17 -3.60
CA VAL A 71 -5.29 -4.94 -3.50
C VAL A 71 -4.34 -4.25 -2.53
N ALA A 72 -3.90 -4.97 -1.50
CA ALA A 72 -2.89 -4.48 -0.57
C ALA A 72 -1.51 -4.50 -1.23
N ALA A 73 -0.88 -3.33 -1.39
CA ALA A 73 0.45 -3.22 -1.96
C ALA A 73 1.48 -4.03 -1.16
N THR A 74 1.36 -4.02 0.18
CA THR A 74 2.23 -4.78 1.09
C THR A 74 2.15 -6.28 0.90
N LYS A 75 0.99 -6.83 0.51
CA LYS A 75 0.83 -8.26 0.20
C LYS A 75 1.64 -8.65 -1.03
N VAL A 76 1.57 -7.84 -2.08
CA VAL A 76 2.33 -8.06 -3.32
C VAL A 76 3.83 -7.92 -3.07
N GLU A 77 4.24 -6.88 -2.34
CA GLU A 77 5.62 -6.67 -1.90
C GLU A 77 6.14 -7.88 -1.10
N GLY A 78 5.33 -8.41 -0.18
CA GLY A 78 5.69 -9.57 0.63
C GLY A 78 5.97 -10.83 -0.19
N VAL A 79 5.32 -11.00 -1.36
CA VAL A 79 5.62 -12.10 -2.29
C VAL A 79 6.89 -11.81 -3.08
N LEU A 80 7.07 -10.58 -3.58
CA LEU A 80 8.28 -10.18 -4.30
C LEU A 80 9.53 -10.28 -3.44
N TYR A 81 9.48 -9.90 -2.16
CA TYR A 81 10.62 -10.02 -1.23
C TYR A 81 11.08 -11.47 -0.99
N LYS A 82 10.24 -12.47 -1.23
CA LYS A 82 10.62 -13.89 -1.12
C LYS A 82 11.43 -14.38 -2.32
N HIS A 83 11.43 -13.64 -3.42
CA HIS A 83 12.24 -13.99 -4.59
C HIS A 83 13.72 -13.70 -4.31
N GLU A 84 14.59 -14.68 -4.55
CA GLU A 84 16.02 -14.60 -4.19
C GLU A 84 16.77 -13.43 -4.81
N ALA A 85 16.38 -12.99 -6.00
CA ALA A 85 17.01 -11.87 -6.72
C ALA A 85 16.56 -10.50 -6.24
N VAL A 86 15.46 -10.37 -5.49
CA VAL A 86 14.92 -9.08 -5.07
C VAL A 86 15.67 -8.58 -3.83
N HIS A 87 16.19 -7.35 -3.93
CA HIS A 87 16.80 -6.63 -2.81
C HIS A 87 15.76 -5.73 -2.13
N GLU A 88 15.09 -4.89 -2.91
CA GLU A 88 14.04 -3.99 -2.44
C GLU A 88 12.91 -3.95 -3.46
N CYS A 89 11.69 -3.74 -3.01
CA CYS A 89 10.57 -3.45 -3.90
C CYS A 89 9.58 -2.47 -3.27
N CYS A 90 8.82 -1.81 -4.13
CA CYS A 90 7.70 -0.97 -3.75
C CYS A 90 6.61 -1.08 -4.81
N VAL A 91 5.39 -1.35 -4.37
CA VAL A 91 4.24 -1.55 -5.25
C VAL A 91 3.29 -0.36 -5.14
N VAL A 92 2.85 0.17 -6.27
CA VAL A 92 1.90 1.29 -6.35
C VAL A 92 0.79 1.02 -7.35
N GLY A 93 -0.36 1.65 -7.14
CA GLY A 93 -1.40 1.78 -8.14
C GLY A 93 -1.10 2.96 -9.07
N ILE A 94 -1.19 2.73 -10.37
CA ILE A 94 -1.13 3.78 -11.39
C ILE A 94 -2.48 3.87 -12.10
N PRO A 95 -3.02 5.09 -12.30
CA PRO A 95 -4.33 5.28 -12.93
C PRO A 95 -4.42 4.58 -14.28
N ASP A 96 -5.55 3.91 -14.54
CA ASP A 96 -5.86 3.27 -15.82
C ASP A 96 -7.37 3.32 -16.06
N GLU A 97 -7.78 3.76 -17.25
CA GLU A 97 -9.20 3.97 -17.60
C GLU A 97 -10.04 2.69 -17.56
N LYS A 98 -9.44 1.52 -17.84
CA LYS A 98 -10.17 0.25 -17.97
C LYS A 98 -10.31 -0.50 -16.65
N VAL A 99 -9.28 -0.45 -15.82
CA VAL A 99 -9.20 -1.27 -14.60
C VAL A 99 -9.17 -0.46 -13.31
N GLY A 100 -9.30 0.88 -13.41
CA GLY A 100 -9.18 1.82 -12.30
C GLY A 100 -7.73 2.13 -11.99
N GLU A 101 -6.97 1.19 -11.47
CA GLU A 101 -5.52 1.30 -11.31
C GLU A 101 -4.84 0.01 -11.77
N LYS A 102 -3.71 0.13 -12.46
CA LYS A 102 -2.76 -0.97 -12.70
C LYS A 102 -1.83 -1.12 -11.53
N ILE A 103 -1.48 -2.36 -11.20
CA ILE A 103 -0.50 -2.69 -10.17
C ILE A 103 0.88 -2.63 -10.79
N LYS A 104 1.74 -1.71 -10.31
CA LYS A 104 3.13 -1.58 -10.76
C LYS A 104 4.08 -1.83 -9.62
N ALA A 105 5.04 -2.72 -9.83
CA ALA A 105 6.12 -3.00 -8.91
C ALA A 105 7.41 -2.33 -9.39
N PHE A 106 8.01 -1.51 -8.54
CA PHE A 106 9.38 -1.03 -8.69
C PHE A 106 10.29 -1.97 -7.92
N VAL A 107 11.32 -2.49 -8.56
CA VAL A 107 12.18 -3.52 -7.99
C VAL A 107 13.65 -3.14 -8.14
N VAL A 108 14.40 -3.25 -7.05
CA VAL A 108 15.85 -3.22 -7.04
C VAL A 108 16.34 -4.66 -6.91
N LEU A 109 17.16 -5.10 -7.84
CA LEU A 109 17.74 -6.44 -7.80
C LEU A 109 19.00 -6.44 -6.93
N LYS A 110 19.30 -7.59 -6.32
CA LYS A 110 20.60 -7.82 -5.66
C LYS A 110 21.74 -7.77 -6.69
N ALA A 111 22.91 -7.33 -6.29
CA ALA A 111 24.09 -7.27 -7.16
C ALA A 111 24.49 -8.65 -7.73
N SER A 112 24.14 -9.73 -7.04
CA SER A 112 24.38 -11.12 -7.47
C SER A 112 23.36 -11.62 -8.49
N ALA A 113 22.20 -10.95 -8.65
CA ALA A 113 21.15 -11.37 -9.57
C ALA A 113 21.58 -11.15 -11.03
N LYS A 114 21.48 -12.19 -11.85
CA LYS A 114 21.80 -12.15 -13.28
C LYS A 114 20.68 -12.75 -14.08
N GLY A 115 20.30 -12.07 -15.17
CA GLY A 115 19.37 -12.62 -16.17
C GLY A 115 17.90 -12.67 -15.69
N VAL A 116 17.55 -12.07 -14.57
CA VAL A 116 16.16 -11.98 -14.09
C VAL A 116 15.43 -10.91 -14.89
N THR A 117 14.30 -11.28 -15.46
CA THR A 117 13.44 -10.40 -16.25
C THR A 117 12.22 -9.95 -15.47
N GLU A 118 11.53 -8.94 -15.98
CA GLU A 118 10.25 -8.47 -15.42
C GLU A 118 9.20 -9.59 -15.46
N ASP A 119 9.16 -10.37 -16.56
CA ASP A 119 8.25 -11.50 -16.72
C ASP A 119 8.51 -12.63 -15.70
N ASP A 120 9.75 -12.86 -15.31
CA ASP A 120 10.08 -13.86 -14.29
C ASP A 120 9.49 -13.49 -12.93
N LEU A 121 9.55 -12.20 -12.56
CA LEU A 121 8.94 -11.71 -11.32
C LEU A 121 7.42 -11.72 -11.37
N ILE A 122 6.82 -11.45 -12.53
CA ILE A 122 5.37 -11.58 -12.72
C ILE A 122 4.95 -13.04 -12.56
N LYS A 123 5.65 -13.99 -13.20
CA LYS A 123 5.40 -15.43 -13.04
C LYS A 123 5.54 -15.89 -11.60
N TRP A 124 6.58 -15.44 -10.90
CA TRP A 124 6.76 -15.70 -9.48
C TRP A 124 5.55 -15.27 -8.65
N CYS A 125 5.01 -14.08 -8.93
CA CYS A 125 3.81 -13.57 -8.27
C CYS A 125 2.58 -14.45 -8.57
N GLN A 126 2.46 -15.01 -9.79
CA GLN A 126 1.35 -15.88 -10.18
C GLN A 126 1.24 -17.16 -9.34
N GLU A 127 2.35 -17.65 -8.80
CA GLU A 127 2.37 -18.85 -7.97
C GLU A 127 1.72 -18.66 -6.59
N SER A 128 1.67 -17.42 -6.09
CA SER A 128 1.27 -17.13 -4.71
C SER A 128 0.16 -16.10 -4.55
N LEU A 129 -0.17 -15.35 -5.60
CA LEU A 129 -1.17 -14.28 -5.58
C LEU A 129 -2.41 -14.66 -6.40
N ALA A 130 -3.55 -14.11 -5.99
CA ALA A 130 -4.76 -14.20 -6.81
C ALA A 130 -4.58 -13.41 -8.12
N SER A 131 -5.28 -13.80 -9.17
CA SER A 131 -5.12 -13.22 -10.52
C SER A 131 -5.29 -11.69 -10.59
N TYR A 132 -6.09 -11.12 -9.69
CA TYR A 132 -6.31 -9.68 -9.58
C TYR A 132 -5.23 -8.95 -8.73
N GLU A 133 -4.33 -9.69 -8.07
CA GLU A 133 -3.24 -9.14 -7.24
C GLU A 133 -1.90 -9.15 -7.97
N ILE A 134 -1.82 -9.81 -9.13
CA ILE A 134 -0.59 -9.94 -9.89
C ILE A 134 -0.19 -8.59 -10.48
N PRO A 135 1.09 -8.16 -10.33
CA PRO A 135 1.58 -6.95 -10.96
C PRO A 135 1.34 -6.94 -12.48
N ASN A 136 0.80 -5.85 -13.00
CA ASN A 136 0.65 -5.64 -14.44
C ASN A 136 1.96 -5.21 -15.08
N LEU A 137 2.80 -4.52 -14.29
CA LEU A 137 4.07 -3.96 -14.73
C LEU A 137 5.11 -4.15 -13.63
N VAL A 138 6.33 -4.47 -14.04
CA VAL A 138 7.52 -4.44 -13.20
C VAL A 138 8.49 -3.44 -13.83
N GLU A 139 9.15 -2.61 -13.03
CA GLU A 139 10.19 -1.69 -13.46
C GLU A 139 11.42 -1.86 -12.59
N PHE A 140 12.55 -2.21 -13.18
CA PHE A 140 13.81 -2.27 -12.46
C PHE A 140 14.39 -0.88 -12.22
N ARG A 141 14.86 -0.65 -10.99
CA ARG A 141 15.52 0.58 -10.56
C ARG A 141 16.88 0.25 -9.92
N MET A 142 17.81 1.18 -9.99
CA MET A 142 19.08 1.07 -9.26
C MET A 142 18.87 1.31 -7.77
N GLU A 143 17.94 2.20 -7.43
CA GLU A 143 17.54 2.54 -6.06
C GLU A 143 16.09 3.00 -6.01
N LEU A 144 15.47 2.91 -4.82
CA LEU A 144 14.15 3.48 -4.54
C LEU A 144 14.28 4.76 -3.72
N PRO A 145 13.38 5.76 -3.91
CA PRO A 145 13.41 6.98 -3.13
C PRO A 145 13.14 6.68 -1.65
N LYS A 146 14.02 7.15 -0.77
CA LYS A 146 13.95 6.93 0.67
C LYS A 146 13.92 8.25 1.45
N SER A 147 13.32 8.19 2.62
CA SER A 147 13.43 9.24 3.64
C SER A 147 14.82 9.22 4.28
N PRO A 148 15.22 10.28 5.04
CA PRO A 148 16.48 10.30 5.77
C PRO A 148 16.68 9.13 6.75
N VAL A 149 15.56 8.52 7.18
CA VAL A 149 15.57 7.35 8.09
C VAL A 149 15.48 6.01 7.34
N GLY A 150 15.70 6.00 6.01
CA GLY A 150 15.74 4.78 5.19
C GLY A 150 14.39 4.20 4.76
N LYS A 151 13.26 4.85 5.08
CA LYS A 151 11.94 4.37 4.68
C LYS A 151 11.65 4.71 3.22
N ILE A 152 11.22 3.73 2.42
CA ILE A 152 10.80 3.94 1.02
C ILE A 152 9.63 4.92 0.96
N LEU A 153 9.75 5.93 0.09
CA LEU A 153 8.76 6.98 -0.13
C LEU A 153 7.82 6.60 -1.28
N ARG A 154 6.88 5.67 -1.02
CA ARG A 154 5.89 5.18 -2.00
C ARG A 154 5.16 6.33 -2.72
N ARG A 155 4.83 7.40 -1.99
CA ARG A 155 4.19 8.58 -2.57
C ARG A 155 4.99 9.17 -3.73
N LYS A 156 6.32 9.27 -3.63
CA LYS A 156 7.16 9.80 -4.72
C LYS A 156 7.04 8.96 -5.98
N LEU A 157 7.12 7.62 -5.85
CA LEU A 157 6.97 6.72 -7.00
C LEU A 157 5.59 6.84 -7.66
N ARG A 158 4.55 6.98 -6.86
CA ARG A 158 3.18 7.21 -7.36
C ARG A 158 3.03 8.55 -8.07
N ASP A 159 3.61 9.61 -7.52
CA ASP A 159 3.59 10.95 -8.12
C ASP A 159 4.40 11.00 -9.43
N GLU A 160 5.55 10.32 -9.52
CA GLU A 160 6.32 10.13 -10.75
C GLU A 160 5.48 9.48 -11.88
N GLU A 161 4.75 8.42 -11.56
CA GLU A 161 3.89 7.76 -12.55
C GLU A 161 2.72 8.62 -13.00
N ARG A 162 2.12 9.39 -12.10
CA ARG A 162 1.06 10.34 -12.45
C ARG A 162 1.55 11.44 -13.40
N GLN A 163 2.77 11.92 -13.20
CA GLN A 163 3.37 12.93 -14.08
C GLN A 163 3.67 12.39 -15.48
N LYS A 164 3.88 11.08 -15.65
CA LYS A 164 4.08 10.47 -16.97
C LYS A 164 2.78 10.35 -17.78
N LEU A 165 1.62 10.43 -17.10
CA LEU A 165 0.30 10.27 -17.72
C LEU A 165 -0.37 11.61 -18.10
N GLY A 166 0.11 12.73 -17.57
CA GLY A 166 -0.42 14.09 -17.81
C GLY A 166 0.52 14.94 -18.58
#